data_b5367633cdb6d2bae0834552b4726986
#
_entry.id   b5367633cdb6d2bae0834552b4726986
#
_cell.length_a   1.000
_cell.length_b   1.000
_cell.length_c   1.000
_cell.angle_alpha   90.00
_cell.angle_beta   90.00
_cell.angle_gamma   90.00
#
_symmetry.space_group_name_H-M   'P 1'
#
loop_
_entity.id
_entity.type
_entity.pdbx_description
1 polymer ?
#
loop_
_entity_poly.entity_id
_entity_poly.type
_entity_poly.pdbx_seq_one_letter_code
_entity_poly.pdbx_strand_id
1 'polypeptide(L)'
;MSINRMPLDQESIVLKDNDGNYLPYEETIFTTELRKLLKRYNDVLSKTVISHPVHYLSPFTYYLFSRKDSELAGTFHNEWQSISSKERQNILFDGVATLEIDYGALCPYLIYSERSLSLPDRLIPLSKFLLPDVFKNDRCSSTEMKRMFGIMLISRTQREALQIFGGSISNTREIFEATKRQFFEIADEFCSGKKDQAVRRNSIFTRAVFEKFTAANKPIVAIQNSFVLKKSEAPFLMEVIYDTLEDTFSLKTICG
;
A
#
# COMPACT_ATOMS: atom_id res chain seq x y z
N MET A 1 -12.44 -1.93 27.58
CA MET A 1 -11.67 -0.96 26.77
C MET A 1 -12.66 -0.24 25.88
N SER A 2 -12.90 1.05 26.11
CA SER A 2 -13.81 1.83 25.27
C SER A 2 -13.11 2.10 23.94
N ILE A 3 -13.63 1.50 22.87
CA ILE A 3 -13.27 1.86 21.51
C ILE A 3 -13.77 3.31 21.34
N ASN A 4 -12.86 4.26 21.30
CA ASN A 4 -13.15 5.63 20.88
C ASN A 4 -13.61 5.57 19.42
N ARG A 5 -14.91 5.34 19.22
CA ARG A 5 -15.53 5.43 17.90
C ARG A 5 -15.45 6.91 17.49
N MET A 6 -14.74 7.15 16.44
CA MET A 6 -14.79 8.45 15.79
C MET A 6 -16.22 8.77 15.34
N PRO A 7 -16.81 9.95 15.63
CA PRO A 7 -18.12 10.35 15.12
C PRO A 7 -18.13 10.45 13.59
N LEU A 8 -19.27 10.21 12.95
CA LEU A 8 -19.46 10.24 11.49
C LEU A 8 -19.27 11.63 10.83
N ASP A 9 -19.10 12.68 11.63
CA ASP A 9 -18.80 14.05 11.16
C ASP A 9 -17.29 14.34 11.09
N GLN A 10 -16.47 13.34 10.86
CA GLN A 10 -15.05 13.44 11.13
C GLN A 10 -14.19 13.90 9.97
N GLU A 11 -13.15 14.62 10.42
CA GLU A 11 -12.02 15.01 9.62
C GLU A 11 -11.43 13.80 8.88
N SER A 12 -11.48 13.85 7.56
CA SER A 12 -10.93 12.79 6.72
C SER A 12 -9.39 12.83 6.64
N ILE A 13 -8.77 13.84 7.23
CA ILE A 13 -7.32 14.00 7.30
C ILE A 13 -6.94 14.18 8.77
N VAL A 14 -5.98 13.39 9.22
CA VAL A 14 -5.60 13.32 10.63
C VAL A 14 -4.08 13.42 10.76
N LEU A 15 -3.61 14.25 11.69
CA LEU A 15 -2.24 14.26 12.17
C LEU A 15 -2.21 13.76 13.61
N LYS A 16 -1.34 12.79 13.91
CA LYS A 16 -1.15 12.27 15.28
C LYS A 16 0.31 12.34 15.69
N ASP A 17 0.54 12.57 16.98
CA ASP A 17 1.86 12.38 17.58
C ASP A 17 2.17 10.89 17.84
N ASN A 18 3.36 10.64 18.40
CA ASN A 18 3.81 9.28 18.72
C ASN A 18 2.96 8.61 19.82
N ASP A 19 2.27 9.40 20.64
CA ASP A 19 1.40 8.95 21.72
C ASP A 19 -0.05 8.74 21.25
N GLY A 20 -0.31 9.05 19.96
CA GLY A 20 -1.62 8.90 19.32
C GLY A 20 -2.58 10.07 19.52
N ASN A 21 -2.11 11.19 20.10
CA ASN A 21 -2.91 12.39 20.27
C ASN A 21 -3.08 13.14 18.95
N TYR A 22 -4.26 13.69 18.73
CA TYR A 22 -4.55 14.51 17.57
C TYR A 22 -3.80 15.84 17.64
N LEU A 23 -3.16 16.22 16.54
CA LEU A 23 -2.46 17.48 16.38
C LEU A 23 -3.13 18.33 15.31
N PRO A 24 -3.12 19.67 15.45
CA PRO A 24 -3.51 20.56 14.37
C PRO A 24 -2.48 20.46 13.22
N TYR A 25 -2.96 20.64 11.99
CA TYR A 25 -2.13 20.74 10.80
C TYR A 25 -2.52 21.95 9.96
N GLU A 26 -1.58 22.43 9.15
CA GLU A 26 -1.84 23.54 8.24
C GLU A 26 -2.64 23.09 7.02
N GLU A 27 -3.61 23.90 6.62
CA GLU A 27 -4.35 23.71 5.39
C GLU A 27 -3.49 24.10 4.19
N THR A 28 -3.24 23.15 3.30
CA THR A 28 -2.46 23.35 2.09
C THR A 28 -3.30 22.98 0.85
N ILE A 29 -2.81 23.28 -0.34
CA ILE A 29 -3.43 22.81 -1.59
C ILE A 29 -3.54 21.29 -1.58
N PHE A 30 -2.51 20.60 -1.12
CA PHE A 30 -2.50 19.14 -1.04
C PHE A 30 -3.60 18.60 -0.11
N THR A 31 -3.70 19.12 1.12
CA THR A 31 -4.72 18.69 2.09
C THR A 31 -6.13 18.99 1.59
N THR A 32 -6.31 20.13 0.93
CA THR A 32 -7.60 20.52 0.33
C THR A 32 -8.02 19.52 -0.77
N GLU A 33 -7.14 19.21 -1.70
CA GLU A 33 -7.43 18.25 -2.77
C GLU A 33 -7.61 16.82 -2.25
N LEU A 34 -6.81 16.40 -1.29
CA LEU A 34 -6.93 15.10 -0.64
C LEU A 34 -8.27 14.97 0.10
N ARG A 35 -8.73 16.02 0.79
CA ARG A 35 -10.04 16.04 1.46
C ARG A 35 -11.19 15.94 0.47
N LYS A 36 -11.10 16.64 -0.67
CA LYS A 36 -12.08 16.51 -1.75
C LYS A 36 -12.13 15.10 -2.32
N LEU A 37 -10.98 14.47 -2.52
CA LEU A 37 -10.91 13.08 -2.96
C LEU A 37 -11.55 12.14 -1.93
N LEU A 38 -11.12 12.21 -0.67
CA LEU A 38 -11.63 11.35 0.40
C LEU A 38 -13.13 11.50 0.61
N LYS A 39 -13.66 12.72 0.49
CA LYS A 39 -15.12 12.93 0.54
C LYS A 39 -15.83 12.16 -0.56
N ARG A 40 -15.41 12.33 -1.82
CA ARG A 40 -16.03 11.62 -2.95
C ARG A 40 -15.84 10.11 -2.84
N TYR A 41 -14.66 9.66 -2.41
CA TYR A 41 -14.35 8.26 -2.20
C TYR A 41 -15.23 7.64 -1.11
N ASN A 42 -15.37 8.29 0.04
CA ASN A 42 -16.24 7.84 1.13
C ASN A 42 -17.73 7.89 0.72
N ASP A 43 -18.13 8.82 -0.13
CA ASP A 43 -19.48 8.86 -0.73
C ASP A 43 -19.75 7.63 -1.60
N VAL A 44 -18.78 7.13 -2.35
CA VAL A 44 -18.90 5.87 -3.12
C VAL A 44 -18.99 4.68 -2.16
N LEU A 45 -18.13 4.61 -1.15
CA LEU A 45 -18.18 3.52 -0.18
C LEU A 45 -19.47 3.50 0.64
N SER A 46 -20.00 4.66 1.03
CA SER A 46 -21.25 4.75 1.81
C SER A 46 -22.49 4.24 1.07
N LYS A 47 -22.45 4.26 -0.27
CA LYS A 47 -23.51 3.69 -1.13
C LYS A 47 -23.36 2.19 -1.35
N THR A 48 -22.25 1.60 -0.94
CA THR A 48 -21.96 0.18 -1.07
C THR A 48 -22.32 -0.52 0.23
N VAL A 49 -23.15 -1.54 0.17
CA VAL A 49 -23.43 -2.40 1.33
C VAL A 49 -22.23 -3.32 1.54
N ILE A 50 -21.39 -2.95 2.50
CA ILE A 50 -20.23 -3.73 2.87
C ILE A 50 -20.59 -4.59 4.06
N SER A 51 -20.46 -5.91 3.93
CA SER A 51 -20.84 -6.87 4.96
C SER A 51 -19.74 -7.91 5.23
N HIS A 52 -19.72 -8.38 6.47
CA HIS A 52 -18.88 -9.47 6.92
C HIS A 52 -19.64 -10.31 7.94
N PRO A 53 -19.50 -11.66 8.00
CA PRO A 53 -20.28 -12.51 8.90
C PRO A 53 -20.14 -12.18 10.39
N VAL A 54 -19.00 -11.65 10.81
CA VAL A 54 -18.65 -11.46 12.22
C VAL A 54 -18.37 -10.00 12.57
N HIS A 55 -17.89 -9.20 11.60
CA HIS A 55 -17.43 -7.83 11.84
C HIS A 55 -18.43 -6.81 11.29
N TYR A 56 -18.71 -5.77 12.07
CA TYR A 56 -19.34 -4.56 11.56
C TYR A 56 -18.22 -3.62 11.08
N LEU A 57 -18.25 -3.28 9.80
CA LEU A 57 -17.19 -2.55 9.13
C LEU A 57 -17.69 -1.18 8.70
N SER A 58 -17.05 -0.14 9.21
CA SER A 58 -17.33 1.21 8.75
C SER A 58 -16.83 1.40 7.32
N PRO A 59 -17.62 2.00 6.42
CA PRO A 59 -17.18 2.33 5.07
C PRO A 59 -16.23 3.54 5.03
N PHE A 60 -15.83 4.08 6.19
CA PHE A 60 -15.07 5.32 6.26
C PHE A 60 -13.56 5.09 6.16
N THR A 61 -12.91 5.85 5.28
CA THR A 61 -11.47 5.90 5.13
C THR A 61 -10.97 7.32 5.40
N TYR A 62 -9.87 7.44 6.13
CA TYR A 62 -9.20 8.70 6.42
C TYR A 62 -7.71 8.62 6.08
N TYR A 63 -7.05 9.77 5.95
CA TYR A 63 -5.62 9.86 5.72
C TYR A 63 -4.91 10.26 6.99
N LEU A 64 -3.93 9.48 7.40
CA LEU A 64 -3.12 9.72 8.59
C LEU A 64 -1.73 10.19 8.20
N PHE A 65 -1.39 11.43 8.55
CA PHE A 65 -0.03 11.94 8.44
C PHE A 65 0.87 11.40 9.54
N SER A 66 2.14 11.16 9.18
CA SER A 66 3.20 10.96 10.16
C SER A 66 3.80 12.33 10.55
N ARG A 67 4.06 12.53 11.83
CA ARG A 67 4.50 13.83 12.39
C ARG A 67 5.79 14.39 11.79
N LYS A 68 6.63 13.59 11.18
CA LYS A 68 7.98 14.01 10.79
C LYS A 68 8.07 14.70 9.44
N ASP A 69 7.07 14.53 8.59
CA ASP A 69 7.05 15.11 7.26
C ASP A 69 5.70 15.74 6.99
N SER A 70 5.58 17.04 7.31
CA SER A 70 4.41 17.86 7.01
C SER A 70 4.08 17.93 5.52
N GLU A 71 4.93 17.39 4.66
CA GLU A 71 4.82 17.64 3.23
C GLU A 71 4.34 16.45 2.42
N LEU A 72 3.77 15.39 2.90
CA LEU A 72 3.13 14.42 1.97
C LEU A 72 3.26 12.93 2.36
N ALA A 73 3.96 12.56 3.43
CA ALA A 73 4.03 11.17 3.85
C ALA A 73 2.91 10.83 4.84
N GLY A 74 1.99 10.01 4.39
CA GLY A 74 0.90 9.51 5.21
C GLY A 74 0.33 8.25 4.60
N THR A 75 -0.64 7.66 5.27
CA THR A 75 -1.27 6.41 4.85
C THR A 75 -2.78 6.49 4.95
N PHE A 76 -3.47 5.79 4.04
CA PHE A 76 -4.91 5.63 4.12
C PHE A 76 -5.26 4.59 5.18
N HIS A 77 -6.17 4.94 6.08
CA HIS A 77 -6.60 4.12 7.20
C HIS A 77 -8.10 3.86 7.18
N ASN A 78 -8.48 2.66 7.57
CA ASN A 78 -9.87 2.23 7.76
C ASN A 78 -9.94 1.08 8.76
N GLU A 79 -11.13 0.71 9.20
CA GLU A 79 -11.32 -0.37 10.18
C GLU A 79 -10.96 -1.76 9.64
N TRP A 80 -10.95 -1.95 8.32
CA TRP A 80 -10.63 -3.20 7.63
C TRP A 80 -9.21 -3.68 7.86
N GLN A 81 -8.30 -2.76 8.19
CA GLN A 81 -6.90 -3.08 8.48
C GLN A 81 -6.73 -3.93 9.75
N SER A 82 -7.73 -3.92 10.65
CA SER A 82 -7.73 -4.72 11.87
C SER A 82 -8.14 -6.18 11.66
N ILE A 83 -8.70 -6.51 10.50
CA ILE A 83 -9.18 -7.85 10.17
C ILE A 83 -8.05 -8.67 9.56
N SER A 84 -7.91 -9.94 9.99
CA SER A 84 -6.90 -10.84 9.43
C SER A 84 -7.15 -11.12 7.94
N SER A 85 -6.10 -11.39 7.17
CA SER A 85 -6.23 -11.69 5.72
C SER A 85 -7.15 -12.89 5.45
N LYS A 86 -7.19 -13.86 6.37
CA LYS A 86 -8.10 -15.01 6.28
C LYS A 86 -9.56 -14.60 6.42
N GLU A 87 -9.85 -13.67 7.32
CA GLU A 87 -11.21 -13.17 7.54
C GLU A 87 -11.66 -12.22 6.43
N ARG A 88 -10.74 -11.41 5.87
CA ARG A 88 -11.05 -10.50 4.75
C ARG A 88 -11.60 -11.19 3.50
N GLN A 89 -11.33 -12.48 3.32
CA GLN A 89 -11.91 -13.29 2.23
C GLN A 89 -13.44 -13.42 2.32
N ASN A 90 -14.03 -13.13 3.48
CA ASN A 90 -15.47 -13.20 3.72
C ASN A 90 -16.17 -11.81 3.55
N ILE A 91 -15.43 -10.80 3.14
CA ILE A 91 -15.99 -9.47 2.89
C ILE A 91 -16.84 -9.53 1.60
N LEU A 92 -18.04 -8.98 1.68
CA LEU A 92 -18.94 -8.85 0.52
C LEU A 92 -19.22 -7.36 0.26
N PHE A 93 -19.25 -6.99 -1.01
CA PHE A 93 -19.76 -5.69 -1.48
C PHE A 93 -21.08 -5.89 -2.22
N ASP A 94 -22.17 -5.33 -1.68
CA ASP A 94 -23.54 -5.52 -2.19
C ASP A 94 -23.93 -7.01 -2.33
N GLY A 95 -23.51 -7.83 -1.38
CA GLY A 95 -23.73 -9.28 -1.39
C GLY A 95 -22.83 -10.07 -2.36
N VAL A 96 -21.92 -9.40 -3.09
CA VAL A 96 -21.01 -10.04 -4.05
C VAL A 96 -19.64 -10.29 -3.39
N ALA A 97 -19.07 -11.46 -3.64
CA ALA A 97 -17.75 -11.83 -3.15
C ALA A 97 -16.68 -10.87 -3.66
N THR A 98 -15.77 -10.50 -2.75
CA THR A 98 -14.62 -9.66 -3.06
C THR A 98 -13.37 -10.50 -3.35
N LEU A 99 -12.35 -9.82 -3.86
CA LEU A 99 -11.00 -10.32 -4.07
C LEU A 99 -10.03 -9.34 -3.43
N GLU A 100 -9.07 -9.84 -2.67
CA GLU A 100 -7.92 -9.05 -2.19
C GLU A 100 -6.76 -9.23 -3.16
N ILE A 101 -6.28 -8.11 -3.70
CA ILE A 101 -5.13 -8.06 -4.61
C ILE A 101 -3.99 -7.36 -3.91
N ASP A 102 -2.93 -8.11 -3.61
CA ASP A 102 -1.70 -7.60 -3.01
C ASP A 102 -0.81 -6.93 -4.08
N TYR A 103 -0.56 -5.63 -3.91
CA TYR A 103 0.31 -4.86 -4.79
C TYR A 103 1.69 -4.55 -4.16
N GLY A 104 2.05 -5.17 -3.06
CA GLY A 104 3.37 -4.97 -2.44
C GLY A 104 4.54 -5.38 -3.33
N ALA A 105 4.29 -6.20 -4.36
CA ALA A 105 5.26 -6.48 -5.40
C ALA A 105 5.54 -5.28 -6.32
N LEU A 106 4.71 -4.23 -6.32
CA LEU A 106 4.95 -3.00 -7.09
C LEU A 106 6.06 -2.13 -6.50
N CYS A 107 6.38 -2.27 -5.23
CA CYS A 107 7.33 -1.39 -4.57
C CYS A 107 8.70 -1.30 -5.28
N PRO A 108 9.33 -2.40 -5.74
CA PRO A 108 10.52 -2.31 -6.58
C PRO A 108 10.31 -1.45 -7.83
N TYR A 109 9.20 -1.64 -8.54
CA TYR A 109 8.91 -0.89 -9.77
C TYR A 109 8.84 0.61 -9.53
N LEU A 110 8.18 1.03 -8.45
CA LEU A 110 8.07 2.44 -8.08
C LEU A 110 9.45 3.06 -7.83
N ILE A 111 10.37 2.31 -7.19
CA ILE A 111 11.74 2.78 -6.93
C ILE A 111 12.54 2.87 -8.23
N TYR A 112 12.50 1.84 -9.07
CA TYR A 112 13.21 1.86 -10.36
C TYR A 112 12.73 3.00 -11.25
N SER A 113 11.42 3.21 -11.31
CA SER A 113 10.81 4.31 -12.06
C SER A 113 11.26 5.68 -11.58
N GLU A 114 11.11 5.95 -10.28
CA GLU A 114 11.48 7.24 -9.68
C GLU A 114 12.96 7.57 -9.92
N ARG A 115 13.81 6.55 -9.99
CA ARG A 115 15.24 6.70 -10.25
C ARG A 115 15.60 6.66 -11.74
N SER A 116 14.63 6.55 -12.63
CA SER A 116 14.83 6.39 -14.07
C SER A 116 15.79 5.23 -14.41
N LEU A 117 15.76 4.17 -13.61
CA LEU A 117 16.53 2.96 -13.87
C LEU A 117 15.76 2.02 -14.81
N SER A 118 16.47 1.33 -15.67
CA SER A 118 15.89 0.25 -16.48
C SER A 118 15.40 -0.87 -15.56
N LEU A 119 14.17 -1.32 -15.80
CA LEU A 119 13.65 -2.47 -15.10
C LEU A 119 14.44 -3.73 -15.47
N PRO A 120 14.92 -4.51 -14.50
CA PRO A 120 15.48 -5.83 -14.81
C PRO A 120 14.47 -6.70 -15.57
N ASP A 121 14.94 -7.54 -16.49
CA ASP A 121 14.08 -8.40 -17.32
C ASP A 121 13.06 -9.22 -16.52
N ARG A 122 13.44 -9.65 -15.31
CA ARG A 122 12.56 -10.36 -14.37
C ARG A 122 11.38 -9.52 -13.85
N LEU A 123 11.46 -8.20 -13.95
CA LEU A 123 10.40 -7.27 -13.54
C LEU A 123 9.52 -6.81 -14.72
N ILE A 124 9.91 -7.11 -15.97
CA ILE A 124 9.24 -6.62 -17.17
C ILE A 124 7.81 -7.13 -17.37
N PRO A 125 7.42 -8.38 -17.05
CA PRO A 125 6.02 -8.76 -17.25
C PRO A 125 5.12 -8.24 -16.14
N LEU A 126 4.59 -7.03 -16.29
CA LEU A 126 3.58 -6.46 -15.40
C LEU A 126 2.32 -7.32 -15.26
N SER A 127 1.99 -8.12 -16.28
CA SER A 127 0.91 -9.13 -16.21
C SER A 127 1.12 -10.17 -15.10
N LYS A 128 2.31 -10.23 -14.53
CA LYS A 128 2.67 -11.11 -13.40
C LYS A 128 2.70 -10.39 -12.04
N PHE A 129 2.20 -9.15 -11.92
CA PHE A 129 2.12 -8.46 -10.62
C PHE A 129 1.38 -9.22 -9.54
N LEU A 130 0.41 -9.97 -9.94
CA LEU A 130 -0.35 -10.84 -9.05
C LEU A 130 0.43 -12.10 -8.66
N LEU A 131 1.64 -12.28 -9.19
CA LEU A 131 2.43 -13.48 -8.97
C LEU A 131 3.67 -13.16 -8.13
N PRO A 132 4.04 -14.05 -7.23
CA PRO A 132 5.21 -13.89 -6.36
C PRO A 132 6.57 -13.95 -7.09
N ASP A 133 6.57 -13.98 -8.43
CA ASP A 133 7.77 -14.19 -9.25
C ASP A 133 8.80 -13.08 -9.15
N VAL A 134 8.38 -11.84 -8.82
CA VAL A 134 9.30 -10.71 -8.61
C VAL A 134 10.34 -11.02 -7.53
N PHE A 135 9.93 -11.79 -6.52
CA PHE A 135 10.77 -12.18 -5.39
C PHE A 135 11.22 -13.64 -5.49
N LYS A 136 11.08 -14.29 -6.65
CA LYS A 136 11.48 -15.68 -6.81
C LYS A 136 12.99 -15.87 -6.67
N ASN A 137 13.37 -16.80 -5.85
CA ASN A 137 14.76 -17.17 -5.61
C ASN A 137 14.84 -18.68 -5.35
N ASP A 138 15.93 -19.31 -5.77
CA ASP A 138 16.12 -20.76 -5.63
C ASP A 138 16.34 -21.22 -4.18
N ARG A 139 16.71 -20.30 -3.29
CA ARG A 139 17.09 -20.58 -1.90
C ARG A 139 16.13 -20.05 -0.85
N CYS A 140 15.35 -19.03 -1.17
CA CYS A 140 14.46 -18.35 -0.24
C CYS A 140 13.05 -18.30 -0.79
N SER A 141 12.04 -18.40 0.07
CA SER A 141 10.66 -18.26 -0.38
C SER A 141 10.36 -16.82 -0.83
N SER A 142 9.55 -16.70 -1.88
CA SER A 142 9.12 -15.39 -2.39
C SER A 142 8.44 -14.52 -1.30
N THR A 143 7.69 -15.15 -0.41
CA THR A 143 7.02 -14.46 0.70
C THR A 143 8.02 -13.88 1.70
N GLU A 144 9.07 -14.63 2.04
CA GLU A 144 10.12 -14.16 2.95
C GLU A 144 10.94 -13.03 2.32
N MET A 145 11.30 -13.17 1.05
CA MET A 145 12.03 -12.12 0.33
C MET A 145 11.21 -10.83 0.20
N LYS A 146 9.93 -10.93 -0.12
CA LYS A 146 9.01 -9.80 -0.16
C LYS A 146 8.92 -9.11 1.21
N ARG A 147 8.76 -9.89 2.28
CA ARG A 147 8.74 -9.37 3.65
C ARG A 147 10.05 -8.70 4.00
N MET A 148 11.20 -9.32 3.69
CA MET A 148 12.52 -8.76 3.94
C MET A 148 12.71 -7.45 3.16
N PHE A 149 12.35 -7.40 1.89
CA PHE A 149 12.41 -6.19 1.06
C PHE A 149 11.68 -5.02 1.70
N GLY A 150 10.42 -5.22 2.14
CA GLY A 150 9.65 -4.18 2.83
C GLY A 150 10.32 -3.72 4.13
N ILE A 151 10.85 -4.65 4.93
CA ILE A 151 11.56 -4.33 6.17
C ILE A 151 12.84 -3.53 5.89
N MET A 152 13.62 -3.91 4.87
CA MET A 152 14.84 -3.20 4.50
C MET A 152 14.59 -1.75 4.08
N LEU A 153 13.47 -1.47 3.42
CA LEU A 153 13.09 -0.11 3.02
C LEU A 153 12.73 0.81 4.20
N ILE A 154 12.20 0.25 5.29
CA ILE A 154 11.77 1.04 6.44
C ILE A 154 12.81 1.10 7.58
N SER A 155 13.82 0.24 7.53
CA SER A 155 14.86 0.15 8.56
C SER A 155 15.94 1.20 8.34
N ARG A 156 16.59 1.62 9.43
CA ARG A 156 17.73 2.53 9.39
C ARG A 156 19.08 1.81 9.28
N THR A 157 19.11 0.55 9.74
CA THR A 157 20.33 -0.27 9.76
C THR A 157 20.01 -1.72 9.43
N GLN A 158 20.99 -2.45 8.92
CA GLN A 158 20.88 -3.89 8.71
C GLN A 158 20.52 -4.63 10.01
N ARG A 159 21.10 -4.24 11.14
CA ARG A 159 20.80 -4.84 12.45
C ARG A 159 19.30 -4.72 12.79
N GLU A 160 18.74 -3.55 12.59
CA GLU A 160 17.31 -3.28 12.80
C GLU A 160 16.45 -4.16 11.87
N ALA A 161 16.81 -4.25 10.58
CA ALA A 161 16.08 -5.09 9.63
C ALA A 161 16.07 -6.57 10.04
N LEU A 162 17.23 -7.10 10.45
CA LEU A 162 17.34 -8.48 10.91
C LEU A 162 16.53 -8.73 12.20
N GLN A 163 16.51 -7.77 13.12
CA GLN A 163 15.70 -7.86 14.35
C GLN A 163 14.21 -7.84 14.07
N ILE A 164 13.74 -6.93 13.20
CA ILE A 164 12.31 -6.83 12.82
C ILE A 164 11.85 -8.10 12.09
N PHE A 165 12.69 -8.66 11.22
CA PHE A 165 12.34 -9.88 10.49
C PHE A 165 12.12 -11.05 11.45
N GLY A 166 12.99 -11.22 12.46
CA GLY A 166 12.93 -12.32 13.42
C GLY A 166 13.40 -13.66 12.82
N GLY A 167 13.32 -14.73 13.61
CA GLY A 167 13.77 -16.07 13.22
C GLY A 167 15.23 -16.37 13.59
N SER A 168 15.78 -17.46 13.05
CA SER A 168 17.19 -17.80 13.27
C SER A 168 18.10 -16.81 12.54
N ILE A 169 19.18 -16.38 13.18
CA ILE A 169 20.10 -15.36 12.65
C ILE A 169 20.69 -15.78 11.28
N SER A 170 21.03 -17.05 11.11
CA SER A 170 21.62 -17.54 9.86
C SER A 170 20.65 -17.46 8.70
N ASN A 171 19.43 -17.95 8.86
CA ASN A 171 18.38 -17.92 7.84
C ASN A 171 17.98 -16.47 7.48
N THR A 172 17.78 -15.62 8.50
CA THR A 172 17.40 -14.22 8.30
C THR A 172 18.49 -13.46 7.53
N ARG A 173 19.77 -13.73 7.83
CA ARG A 173 20.89 -13.12 7.10
C ARG A 173 20.97 -13.61 5.65
N GLU A 174 20.71 -14.88 5.40
CA GLU A 174 20.67 -15.44 4.04
C GLU A 174 19.57 -14.76 3.20
N ILE A 175 18.36 -14.61 3.73
CA ILE A 175 17.26 -13.91 3.08
C ILE A 175 17.61 -12.44 2.81
N PHE A 176 18.23 -11.76 3.77
CA PHE A 176 18.70 -10.38 3.62
C PHE A 176 19.66 -10.23 2.45
N GLU A 177 20.71 -11.05 2.42
CA GLU A 177 21.74 -11.00 1.37
C GLU A 177 21.18 -11.43 0.00
N ALA A 178 20.27 -12.41 -0.04
CA ALA A 178 19.58 -12.80 -1.26
C ALA A 178 18.74 -11.64 -1.82
N THR A 179 17.97 -10.97 -0.95
CA THR A 179 17.15 -9.80 -1.33
C THR A 179 18.04 -8.66 -1.84
N LYS A 180 19.14 -8.34 -1.12
CA LYS A 180 20.06 -7.30 -1.52
C LYS A 180 20.73 -7.58 -2.88
N ARG A 181 21.13 -8.83 -3.13
CA ARG A 181 21.70 -9.22 -4.43
C ARG A 181 20.68 -9.13 -5.56
N GLN A 182 19.44 -9.52 -5.30
CA GLN A 182 18.39 -9.50 -6.31
C GLN A 182 18.03 -8.08 -6.78
N PHE A 183 18.14 -7.10 -5.90
CA PHE A 183 17.81 -5.69 -6.15
C PHE A 183 19.04 -4.79 -5.96
N PHE A 184 20.20 -5.22 -6.49
CA PHE A 184 21.47 -4.54 -6.23
C PHE A 184 21.51 -3.09 -6.75
N GLU A 185 20.80 -2.78 -7.84
CA GLU A 185 20.75 -1.43 -8.41
C GLU A 185 20.07 -0.40 -7.49
N ILE A 186 19.23 -0.87 -6.58
CA ILE A 186 18.55 -0.04 -5.59
C ILE A 186 18.95 -0.37 -4.15
N ALA A 187 20.07 -1.07 -3.97
CA ALA A 187 20.52 -1.52 -2.65
C ALA A 187 20.86 -0.36 -1.69
N ASP A 188 21.11 0.84 -2.19
CA ASP A 188 21.29 2.07 -1.42
C ASP A 188 19.99 2.61 -0.80
N GLU A 189 18.83 2.15 -1.26
CA GLU A 189 17.54 2.41 -0.60
C GLU A 189 17.38 1.59 0.68
N PHE A 190 18.06 0.45 0.76
CA PHE A 190 17.92 -0.47 1.89
C PHE A 190 18.65 0.04 3.13
N CYS A 191 17.98 -0.08 4.27
CA CYS A 191 18.53 0.33 5.57
C CYS A 191 19.08 1.77 5.59
N SER A 192 18.50 2.63 4.77
CA SER A 192 18.92 4.02 4.58
C SER A 192 18.19 5.00 5.50
N GLY A 193 17.22 4.54 6.26
CA GLY A 193 16.34 5.38 7.08
C GLY A 193 15.31 6.19 6.28
N LYS A 194 15.14 5.91 5.00
CA LYS A 194 14.20 6.61 4.09
C LYS A 194 12.77 6.06 4.16
N LYS A 195 12.34 5.63 5.35
CA LYS A 195 10.97 5.11 5.57
C LYS A 195 9.90 6.02 4.97
N ASP A 196 10.06 7.32 5.14
CA ASP A 196 9.07 8.31 4.69
C ASP A 196 8.95 8.34 3.17
N GLN A 197 10.02 8.08 2.42
CA GLN A 197 9.96 7.95 0.97
C GLN A 197 9.17 6.71 0.53
N ALA A 198 9.36 5.57 1.20
CA ALA A 198 8.59 4.36 0.93
C ALA A 198 7.09 4.57 1.21
N VAL A 199 6.76 5.22 2.31
CA VAL A 199 5.39 5.60 2.67
C VAL A 199 4.80 6.55 1.63
N ARG A 200 5.56 7.57 1.21
CA ARG A 200 5.14 8.54 0.20
C ARG A 200 4.83 7.88 -1.15
N ARG A 201 5.72 7.00 -1.65
CA ARG A 201 5.50 6.27 -2.91
C ARG A 201 4.18 5.49 -2.87
N ASN A 202 3.98 4.74 -1.79
CA ASN A 202 2.75 3.97 -1.59
C ASN A 202 1.51 4.86 -1.52
N SER A 203 1.60 6.00 -0.84
CA SER A 203 0.52 6.97 -0.72
C SER A 203 0.14 7.58 -2.07
N ILE A 204 1.12 8.01 -2.87
CA ILE A 204 0.90 8.56 -4.22
C ILE A 204 0.19 7.53 -5.10
N PHE A 205 0.68 6.29 -5.10
CA PHE A 205 0.08 5.19 -5.87
C PHE A 205 -1.36 4.91 -5.44
N THR A 206 -1.59 4.73 -4.13
CA THR A 206 -2.93 4.45 -3.58
C THR A 206 -3.90 5.58 -3.89
N ARG A 207 -3.44 6.83 -3.78
CA ARG A 207 -4.25 8.02 -4.12
C ARG A 207 -4.68 8.00 -5.58
N ALA A 208 -3.77 7.74 -6.51
CA ALA A 208 -4.08 7.69 -7.94
C ALA A 208 -5.10 6.58 -8.27
N VAL A 209 -4.97 5.41 -7.64
CA VAL A 209 -5.97 4.34 -7.77
C VAL A 209 -7.33 4.79 -7.23
N PHE A 210 -7.39 5.44 -6.06
CA PHE A 210 -8.64 5.96 -5.50
C PHE A 210 -9.28 7.01 -6.41
N GLU A 211 -8.50 7.91 -7.02
CA GLU A 211 -9.00 8.91 -7.96
C GLU A 211 -9.72 8.25 -9.15
N LYS A 212 -9.11 7.24 -9.77
CA LYS A 212 -9.68 6.54 -10.93
C LYS A 212 -10.92 5.70 -10.55
N PHE A 213 -10.88 4.97 -9.43
CA PHE A 213 -12.03 4.20 -8.96
C PHE A 213 -13.20 5.09 -8.55
N THR A 214 -12.92 6.20 -7.88
CA THR A 214 -13.93 7.20 -7.50
C THR A 214 -14.58 7.84 -8.73
N ALA A 215 -13.78 8.20 -9.73
CA ALA A 215 -14.30 8.74 -10.98
C ALA A 215 -15.20 7.75 -11.73
N ALA A 216 -14.90 6.46 -11.67
CA ALA A 216 -15.70 5.38 -12.23
C ALA A 216 -16.90 4.97 -11.33
N ASN A 217 -17.06 5.61 -10.16
CA ASN A 217 -18.09 5.25 -9.16
C ASN A 217 -18.03 3.78 -8.73
N LYS A 218 -16.82 3.22 -8.61
CA LYS A 218 -16.56 1.83 -8.24
C LYS A 218 -15.98 1.76 -6.82
N PRO A 219 -16.53 0.90 -5.93
CA PRO A 219 -15.98 0.73 -4.58
C PRO A 219 -14.68 -0.07 -4.61
N ILE A 220 -13.70 0.40 -3.86
CA ILE A 220 -12.42 -0.26 -3.60
C ILE A 220 -11.98 0.07 -2.19
N VAL A 221 -11.33 -0.82 -1.48
CA VAL A 221 -10.77 -0.56 -0.15
C VAL A 221 -9.29 -0.88 -0.15
N ALA A 222 -8.44 0.07 0.28
CA ALA A 222 -7.02 -0.19 0.48
C ALA A 222 -6.77 -0.72 1.90
N ILE A 223 -5.99 -1.79 1.99
CA ILE A 223 -5.56 -2.40 3.24
C ILE A 223 -4.06 -2.62 3.16
N GLN A 224 -3.28 -1.78 3.84
CA GLN A 224 -1.82 -1.82 3.75
C GLN A 224 -1.34 -1.77 2.28
N ASN A 225 -0.80 -2.87 1.77
CA ASN A 225 -0.30 -3.03 0.40
C ASN A 225 -1.25 -3.88 -0.46
N SER A 226 -2.55 -3.88 -0.16
CA SER A 226 -3.57 -4.64 -0.88
C SER A 226 -4.78 -3.79 -1.20
N PHE A 227 -5.49 -4.16 -2.26
CA PHE A 227 -6.81 -3.64 -2.57
C PHE A 227 -7.85 -4.75 -2.44
N VAL A 228 -8.97 -4.44 -1.78
CA VAL A 228 -10.17 -5.29 -1.73
C VAL A 228 -11.24 -4.65 -2.61
N LEU A 229 -11.77 -5.43 -3.55
CA LEU A 229 -12.75 -4.97 -4.54
C LEU A 229 -13.62 -6.15 -5.00
N LYS A 230 -14.74 -5.86 -5.69
CA LYS A 230 -15.54 -6.93 -6.31
C LYS A 230 -14.67 -7.70 -7.31
N LYS A 231 -14.78 -9.04 -7.33
CA LYS A 231 -14.00 -9.89 -8.23
C LYS A 231 -14.13 -9.49 -9.70
N SER A 232 -15.31 -9.02 -10.11
CA SER A 232 -15.57 -8.52 -11.48
C SER A 232 -14.81 -7.27 -11.84
N GLU A 233 -14.30 -6.51 -10.86
CA GLU A 233 -13.55 -5.26 -11.07
C GLU A 233 -12.02 -5.48 -11.15
N ALA A 234 -11.56 -6.72 -11.00
CA ALA A 234 -10.13 -7.00 -11.08
C ALA A 234 -9.49 -6.58 -12.42
N PRO A 235 -10.11 -6.78 -13.60
CA PRO A 235 -9.57 -6.27 -14.86
C PRO A 235 -9.43 -4.74 -14.87
N PHE A 236 -10.43 -4.02 -14.34
CA PHE A 236 -10.38 -2.56 -14.23
C PHE A 236 -9.26 -2.10 -13.29
N LEU A 237 -9.03 -2.79 -12.15
CA LEU A 237 -7.91 -2.47 -11.28
C LEU A 237 -6.57 -2.64 -12.02
N MET A 238 -6.42 -3.69 -12.82
CA MET A 238 -5.19 -3.91 -13.58
C MET A 238 -4.94 -2.77 -14.57
N GLU A 239 -5.95 -2.35 -15.32
CA GLU A 239 -5.88 -1.18 -16.21
C GLU A 239 -5.46 0.07 -15.44
N VAL A 240 -6.12 0.35 -14.30
CA VAL A 240 -5.81 1.50 -13.45
C VAL A 240 -4.37 1.45 -12.92
N ILE A 241 -3.87 0.27 -12.54
CA ILE A 241 -2.48 0.09 -12.12
C ILE A 241 -1.51 0.45 -13.25
N TYR A 242 -1.74 -0.06 -14.47
CA TYR A 242 -0.91 0.24 -15.62
C TYR A 242 -0.88 1.73 -15.93
N ASP A 243 -2.04 2.34 -16.07
CA ASP A 243 -2.16 3.78 -16.31
C ASP A 243 -1.47 4.60 -15.21
N THR A 244 -1.64 4.20 -13.95
CA THR A 244 -1.02 4.91 -12.81
C THR A 244 0.50 4.85 -12.88
N LEU A 245 1.05 3.70 -13.25
CA LEU A 245 2.49 3.54 -13.40
C LEU A 245 3.03 4.38 -14.56
N GLU A 246 2.30 4.44 -15.68
CA GLU A 246 2.68 5.23 -16.83
C GLU A 246 2.55 6.73 -16.55
N ASP A 247 1.39 7.17 -16.07
CA ASP A 247 1.08 8.59 -15.85
C ASP A 247 1.87 9.21 -14.71
N THR A 248 1.98 8.48 -13.60
CA THR A 248 2.51 9.03 -12.34
C THR A 248 4.00 8.76 -12.17
N PHE A 249 4.46 7.62 -12.66
CA PHE A 249 5.83 7.14 -12.46
C PHE A 249 6.63 7.03 -13.76
N SER A 250 6.07 7.48 -14.89
CA SER A 250 6.74 7.47 -16.22
C SER A 250 7.31 6.10 -16.62
N LEU A 251 6.75 5.02 -16.07
CA LEU A 251 7.09 3.67 -16.48
C LEU A 251 6.46 3.41 -17.84
N LYS A 252 7.26 3.51 -18.92
CA LYS A 252 6.82 3.02 -20.23
C LYS A 252 6.60 1.52 -20.11
N THR A 253 5.33 1.13 -20.08
CA THR A 253 4.94 -0.28 -20.20
C THR A 253 5.38 -0.74 -21.59
N ILE A 254 6.37 -1.61 -21.63
CA ILE A 254 6.68 -2.35 -22.85
C ILE A 254 5.55 -3.38 -22.99
N CYS A 255 4.45 -2.96 -23.61
CA CYS A 255 3.46 -3.86 -24.15
C CYS A 255 4.11 -4.56 -25.34
N GLY A 256 4.59 -5.77 -25.15
CA GLY A 256 5.03 -6.70 -26.17
C GLY A 256 4.12 -7.91 -26.14
#